data_00cad09c7762cc6d8c619b33bcab0078
#
_entry.id   00cad09c7762cc6d8c619b33bcab0078
#
_cell.length_a   1.000
_cell.length_b   1.000
_cell.length_c   1.000
_cell.angle_alpha   90.00
_cell.angle_beta   90.00
_cell.angle_gamma   90.00
#
_symmetry.space_group_name_H-M   'P 1'
#
loop_
_entity.id
_entity.type
_entity.pdbx_description
1 polymer ?
#
loop_
_entity_poly.entity_id
_entity_poly.type
_entity_poly.pdbx_seq_one_letter_code
_entity_poly.pdbx_strand_id
1 'polypeptide(L)'
;LLEGSLEFIRAVEESGRDYLFLTNNSSHNAAYYVEKLRRMGLSVPREKVLTSGQATAMKARLLYPGKKAFVLGNEYLFEELREYGVEIDQQHPDYVIIGYDTTLDYAKMTAVCDFVRDGLPYVATHPDYNCPTETGFAPDIGAIMAFIEASTGRKADVIIGKPCGEIVRAAQERTGLAPGE
;
A
#
# COMPACT_ATOMS: atom_id res chain seq x y z
N LEU A 1 10.01 15.10 10.47
CA LEU A 1 10.13 14.28 11.69
C LEU A 1 9.74 15.15 12.90
N LEU A 2 9.16 14.50 13.91
CA LEU A 2 8.95 15.15 15.20
C LEU A 2 10.29 15.33 15.92
N GLU A 3 10.35 16.29 16.84
CA GLU A 3 11.50 16.47 17.74
C GLU A 3 11.76 15.15 18.51
N GLY A 4 13.03 14.77 18.65
CA GLY A 4 13.42 13.51 19.30
C GLY A 4 13.33 12.25 18.44
N SER A 5 12.82 12.32 17.19
CA SER A 5 12.65 11.11 16.34
C SER A 5 13.98 10.45 15.98
N LEU A 6 15.03 11.23 15.69
CA LEU A 6 16.35 10.70 15.33
C LEU A 6 17.04 10.07 16.55
N GLU A 7 16.94 10.72 17.69
CA GLU A 7 17.46 10.24 18.97
C GLU A 7 16.78 8.94 19.38
N PHE A 8 15.46 8.85 19.19
CA PHE A 8 14.70 7.61 19.46
C PHE A 8 15.21 6.44 18.61
N ILE A 9 15.36 6.63 17.29
CA ILE A 9 15.85 5.54 16.42
C ILE A 9 17.27 5.11 16.81
N ARG A 10 18.16 6.07 17.11
CA ARG A 10 19.52 5.75 17.61
C ARG A 10 19.48 4.96 18.90
N ALA A 11 18.64 5.33 19.86
CA ALA A 11 18.48 4.59 21.11
C ALA A 11 17.96 3.18 20.89
N VAL A 12 17.07 2.95 19.91
CA VAL A 12 16.60 1.62 19.52
C VAL A 12 17.77 0.79 18.99
N GLU A 13 18.58 1.34 18.07
CA GLU A 13 19.76 0.66 17.49
C GLU A 13 20.83 0.35 18.56
N GLU A 14 21.15 1.30 19.42
CA GLU A 14 22.10 1.14 20.54
C GLU A 14 21.65 0.10 21.56
N SER A 15 20.34 -0.10 21.73
CA SER A 15 19.77 -1.14 22.59
C SER A 15 19.85 -2.56 21.99
N GLY A 16 20.35 -2.71 20.77
CA GLY A 16 20.42 -3.97 20.05
C GLY A 16 19.06 -4.45 19.53
N ARG A 17 18.05 -3.59 19.54
CA ARG A 17 16.72 -3.86 18.97
C ARG A 17 16.68 -3.45 17.50
N ASP A 18 15.77 -4.09 16.77
CA ASP A 18 15.49 -3.71 15.38
C ASP A 18 14.20 -2.93 15.25
N TYR A 19 13.95 -2.36 14.05
CA TYR A 19 12.75 -1.61 13.74
C TYR A 19 12.35 -1.76 12.27
N LEU A 20 11.07 -1.50 11.99
CA LEU A 20 10.52 -1.48 10.64
C LEU A 20 9.67 -0.21 10.47
N PHE A 21 9.95 0.59 9.46
CA PHE A 21 9.06 1.67 9.05
C PHE A 21 7.90 1.10 8.25
N LEU A 22 6.68 1.31 8.76
CA LEU A 22 5.45 0.81 8.17
C LEU A 22 4.54 1.97 7.75
N THR A 23 4.23 2.05 6.46
CA THR A 23 3.35 3.10 5.92
C THR A 23 2.15 2.55 5.17
N ASN A 24 0.97 3.16 5.37
CA ASN A 24 -0.22 2.87 4.57
C ASN A 24 -0.17 3.53 3.19
N ASN A 25 0.61 4.60 3.04
CA ASN A 25 0.62 5.36 1.80
C ASN A 25 1.20 4.52 0.65
N SER A 26 0.37 4.20 -0.34
CA SER A 26 0.71 3.46 -1.55
C SER A 26 0.94 4.35 -2.78
N SER A 27 0.91 5.69 -2.62
CA SER A 27 1.24 6.63 -3.71
C SER A 27 2.75 6.80 -3.92
N HIS A 28 3.58 6.18 -3.07
CA HIS A 28 5.03 6.16 -3.18
C HIS A 28 5.57 4.78 -2.79
N ASN A 29 6.64 4.35 -3.45
CA ASN A 29 7.30 3.07 -3.19
C ASN A 29 8.35 3.16 -2.06
N ALA A 30 8.90 2.02 -1.64
CA ALA A 30 9.91 1.96 -0.58
C ALA A 30 11.17 2.78 -0.90
N ALA A 31 11.60 2.83 -2.17
CA ALA A 31 12.77 3.61 -2.59
C ALA A 31 12.58 5.11 -2.33
N TYR A 32 11.39 5.63 -2.62
CA TYR A 32 11.04 7.02 -2.30
C TYR A 32 11.14 7.29 -0.79
N TYR A 33 10.65 6.39 0.06
CA TYR A 33 10.70 6.57 1.51
C TYR A 33 12.11 6.49 2.08
N VAL A 34 12.97 5.62 1.55
CA VAL A 34 14.40 5.58 1.90
C VAL A 34 15.05 6.93 1.62
N GLU A 35 14.83 7.48 0.43
CA GLU A 35 15.37 8.79 0.06
C GLU A 35 14.78 9.93 0.90
N LYS A 36 13.47 9.88 1.21
CA LYS A 36 12.81 10.84 2.09
C LYS A 36 13.41 10.82 3.51
N LEU A 37 13.62 9.64 4.08
CA LEU A 37 14.25 9.47 5.40
C LEU A 37 15.71 9.95 5.38
N ARG A 38 16.45 9.67 4.31
CA ARG A 38 17.83 10.16 4.13
C ARG A 38 17.90 11.69 4.17
N ARG A 39 16.99 12.38 3.48
CA ARG A 39 16.89 13.86 3.52
C ARG A 39 16.56 14.40 4.91
N MET A 40 15.90 13.61 5.74
CA MET A 40 15.58 13.94 7.13
C MET A 40 16.71 13.57 8.13
N GLY A 41 17.87 13.11 7.62
CA GLY A 41 19.02 12.73 8.44
C GLY A 41 19.04 11.29 8.93
N LEU A 42 18.16 10.43 8.40
CA LEU A 42 18.10 9.01 8.76
C LEU A 42 18.41 8.13 7.55
N SER A 43 19.56 7.44 7.59
CA SER A 43 19.96 6.49 6.55
C SER A 43 19.51 5.08 6.95
N VAL A 44 18.53 4.56 6.23
CA VAL A 44 17.99 3.22 6.46
C VAL A 44 18.08 2.36 5.21
N PRO A 45 18.36 1.07 5.31
CA PRO A 45 18.29 0.17 4.17
C PRO A 45 16.82 -0.06 3.77
N ARG A 46 16.62 -0.44 2.50
CA ARG A 46 15.27 -0.58 1.94
C ARG A 46 14.42 -1.64 2.64
N GLU A 47 15.08 -2.67 3.17
CA GLU A 47 14.47 -3.78 3.90
C GLU A 47 13.75 -3.32 5.17
N LYS A 48 14.17 -2.18 5.74
CA LYS A 48 13.51 -1.55 6.90
C LYS A 48 12.32 -0.65 6.55
N VAL A 49 11.87 -0.67 5.31
CA VAL A 49 10.67 0.05 4.87
C VAL A 49 9.68 -0.94 4.29
N LEU A 50 8.49 -1.02 4.87
CA LEU A 50 7.36 -1.80 4.36
C LEU A 50 6.20 -0.86 4.03
N THR A 51 5.80 -0.83 2.76
CA THR A 51 4.65 -0.08 2.29
C THR A 51 3.41 -0.96 2.23
N SER A 52 2.23 -0.36 2.23
CA SER A 52 1.00 -1.10 1.96
C SER A 52 0.95 -1.66 0.53
N GLY A 53 1.66 -1.04 -0.42
CA GLY A 53 1.82 -1.56 -1.78
C GLY A 53 2.56 -2.90 -1.80
N GLN A 54 3.71 -2.99 -1.10
CA GLN A 54 4.45 -4.25 -0.96
C GLN A 54 3.63 -5.33 -0.26
N ALA A 55 2.99 -4.99 0.87
CA ALA A 55 2.13 -5.93 1.59
C ALA A 55 0.95 -6.41 0.72
N THR A 56 0.40 -5.52 -0.13
CA THR A 56 -0.64 -5.87 -1.09
C THR A 56 -0.12 -6.84 -2.15
N ALA A 57 1.07 -6.61 -2.70
CA ALA A 57 1.68 -7.50 -3.67
C ALA A 57 1.92 -8.91 -3.09
N MET A 58 2.47 -8.99 -1.87
CA MET A 58 2.67 -10.26 -1.15
C MET A 58 1.34 -11.01 -1.00
N LYS A 59 0.30 -10.33 -0.50
CA LYS A 59 -1.02 -10.93 -0.31
C LYS A 59 -1.70 -11.31 -1.62
N ALA A 60 -1.65 -10.46 -2.64
CA ALA A 60 -2.28 -10.71 -3.94
C ALA A 60 -1.72 -11.98 -4.62
N ARG A 61 -0.41 -12.19 -4.55
CA ARG A 61 0.22 -13.42 -5.07
C ARG A 61 -0.24 -14.69 -4.37
N LEU A 62 -0.58 -14.61 -3.10
CA LEU A 62 -1.13 -15.75 -2.35
C LEU A 62 -2.60 -16.00 -2.71
N LEU A 63 -3.39 -14.93 -2.89
CA LEU A 63 -4.82 -15.05 -3.21
C LEU A 63 -5.08 -15.40 -4.68
N TYR A 64 -4.25 -14.88 -5.59
CA TYR A 64 -4.47 -14.92 -7.03
C TYR A 64 -3.22 -15.41 -7.79
N PRO A 65 -2.69 -16.62 -7.50
CA PRO A 65 -1.48 -17.11 -8.14
C PRO A 65 -1.67 -17.25 -9.65
N GLY A 66 -0.73 -16.67 -10.44
CA GLY A 66 -0.77 -16.70 -11.90
C GLY A 66 -1.88 -15.88 -12.56
N LYS A 67 -2.53 -15.00 -11.78
CA LYS A 67 -3.60 -14.12 -12.23
C LYS A 67 -3.10 -12.72 -12.47
N LYS A 68 -3.78 -11.97 -13.34
CA LYS A 68 -3.43 -10.62 -13.76
C LYS A 68 -4.29 -9.58 -13.05
N ALA A 69 -3.68 -8.50 -12.61
CA ALA A 69 -4.34 -7.41 -11.91
C ALA A 69 -4.67 -6.24 -12.83
N PHE A 70 -5.89 -5.69 -12.72
CA PHE A 70 -6.11 -4.27 -12.98
C PHE A 70 -5.58 -3.47 -11.79
N VAL A 71 -4.86 -2.39 -12.01
CA VAL A 71 -4.33 -1.55 -10.95
C VAL A 71 -4.87 -0.13 -11.07
N LEU A 72 -5.64 0.31 -10.08
CA LEU A 72 -5.93 1.72 -9.87
C LEU A 72 -4.84 2.30 -8.98
N GLY A 73 -3.92 3.04 -9.55
CA GLY A 73 -2.75 3.58 -8.86
C GLY A 73 -1.89 4.44 -9.78
N ASN A 74 -0.85 5.02 -9.21
CA ASN A 74 0.18 5.75 -9.95
C ASN A 74 1.40 4.85 -10.25
N GLU A 75 2.40 5.39 -10.97
CA GLU A 75 3.56 4.60 -11.43
C GLU A 75 4.36 3.99 -10.27
N TYR A 76 4.47 4.65 -9.11
CA TYR A 76 5.16 4.07 -7.94
C TYR A 76 4.52 2.76 -7.47
N LEU A 77 3.19 2.68 -7.46
CA LEU A 77 2.50 1.45 -7.12
C LEU A 77 2.69 0.39 -8.19
N PHE A 78 2.63 0.76 -9.48
CA PHE A 78 2.89 -0.17 -10.59
C PHE A 78 4.30 -0.78 -10.51
N GLU A 79 5.32 0.05 -10.26
CA GLU A 79 6.71 -0.43 -10.09
C GLU A 79 6.82 -1.42 -8.93
N GLU A 80 6.25 -1.06 -7.78
CA GLU A 80 6.32 -1.89 -6.57
C GLU A 80 5.60 -3.22 -6.74
N LEU A 81 4.41 -3.24 -7.35
CA LEU A 81 3.67 -4.46 -7.63
C LEU A 81 4.44 -5.38 -8.60
N ARG A 82 5.01 -4.83 -9.68
CA ARG A 82 5.83 -5.58 -10.66
C ARG A 82 7.07 -6.16 -10.01
N GLU A 83 7.76 -5.41 -9.18
CA GLU A 83 8.96 -5.85 -8.46
C GLU A 83 8.67 -7.07 -7.58
N TYR A 84 7.48 -7.14 -7.00
CA TYR A 84 7.01 -8.27 -6.20
C TYR A 84 6.34 -9.36 -7.04
N GLY A 85 6.40 -9.28 -8.37
CA GLY A 85 5.94 -10.33 -9.29
C GLY A 85 4.43 -10.38 -9.48
N VAL A 86 3.72 -9.27 -9.30
CA VAL A 86 2.31 -9.14 -9.71
C VAL A 86 2.28 -8.87 -11.21
N GLU A 87 1.58 -9.74 -11.95
CA GLU A 87 1.30 -9.51 -13.36
C GLU A 87 0.17 -8.48 -13.51
N ILE A 88 0.38 -7.47 -14.36
CA ILE A 88 -0.58 -6.38 -14.56
C ILE A 88 -1.11 -6.39 -15.99
N ASP A 89 -2.44 -6.41 -16.12
CA ASP A 89 -3.14 -6.27 -17.38
C ASP A 89 -4.34 -5.33 -17.18
N GLN A 90 -4.23 -4.13 -17.75
CA GLN A 90 -5.25 -3.09 -17.60
C GLN A 90 -6.48 -3.30 -18.49
N GLN A 91 -6.44 -4.29 -19.38
CA GLN A 91 -7.54 -4.55 -20.34
C GLN A 91 -8.30 -5.84 -20.04
N HIS A 92 -7.58 -6.89 -19.63
CA HIS A 92 -8.15 -8.22 -19.37
C HIS A 92 -7.66 -8.76 -18.03
N PRO A 93 -8.02 -8.09 -16.92
CA PRO A 93 -7.61 -8.51 -15.59
C PRO A 93 -8.49 -9.66 -15.07
N ASP A 94 -7.95 -10.41 -14.12
CA ASP A 94 -8.67 -11.40 -13.34
C ASP A 94 -9.16 -10.85 -11.99
N TYR A 95 -8.51 -9.80 -11.49
CA TYR A 95 -8.84 -9.13 -10.22
C TYR A 95 -8.36 -7.66 -10.23
N VAL A 96 -8.75 -6.91 -9.22
CA VAL A 96 -8.48 -5.46 -9.11
C VAL A 96 -7.63 -5.19 -7.87
N ILE A 97 -6.62 -4.33 -8.01
CA ILE A 97 -5.89 -3.69 -6.90
C ILE A 97 -6.19 -2.20 -6.91
N ILE A 98 -6.59 -1.67 -5.74
CA ILE A 98 -6.87 -0.25 -5.55
C ILE A 98 -5.84 0.33 -4.60
N GLY A 99 -5.09 1.33 -5.07
CA GLY A 99 -4.14 2.11 -4.30
C GLY A 99 -4.46 3.59 -4.23
N TYR A 100 -3.66 4.34 -3.49
CA TYR A 100 -3.75 5.79 -3.43
C TYR A 100 -3.21 6.38 -4.73
N ASP A 101 -4.11 6.65 -5.66
CA ASP A 101 -3.78 7.19 -6.98
C ASP A 101 -3.86 8.72 -6.99
N THR A 102 -2.71 9.38 -6.93
CA THR A 102 -2.59 10.84 -7.05
C THR A 102 -2.76 11.36 -8.49
N THR A 103 -2.95 10.44 -9.45
CA THR A 103 -3.20 10.73 -10.87
C THR A 103 -4.57 10.26 -11.32
N LEU A 104 -5.50 10.09 -10.37
CA LEU A 104 -6.86 9.62 -10.61
C LEU A 104 -7.60 10.53 -11.59
N ASP A 105 -8.24 9.92 -12.58
CA ASP A 105 -9.09 10.59 -13.55
C ASP A 105 -10.41 9.83 -13.75
N TYR A 106 -11.33 10.42 -14.54
CA TYR A 106 -12.64 9.83 -14.76
C TYR A 106 -12.59 8.51 -15.53
N ALA A 107 -11.64 8.34 -16.44
CA ALA A 107 -11.48 7.11 -17.21
C ALA A 107 -11.05 5.95 -16.29
N LYS A 108 -10.09 6.18 -15.41
CA LYS A 108 -9.68 5.20 -14.40
C LYS A 108 -10.82 4.83 -13.44
N MET A 109 -11.60 5.84 -12.99
CA MET A 109 -12.76 5.60 -12.13
C MET A 109 -13.84 4.78 -12.82
N THR A 110 -14.10 5.03 -14.12
CA THR A 110 -15.04 4.24 -14.91
C THR A 110 -14.56 2.80 -15.04
N ALA A 111 -13.31 2.60 -15.46
CA ALA A 111 -12.76 1.26 -15.68
C ALA A 111 -12.78 0.41 -14.41
N VAL A 112 -12.39 0.94 -13.26
CA VAL A 112 -12.42 0.19 -12.00
C VAL A 112 -13.84 -0.19 -11.60
N CYS A 113 -14.81 0.71 -11.79
CA CYS A 113 -16.22 0.42 -11.50
C CYS A 113 -16.78 -0.67 -12.43
N ASP A 114 -16.40 -0.69 -13.71
CA ASP A 114 -16.85 -1.69 -14.66
C ASP A 114 -16.32 -3.08 -14.25
N PHE A 115 -15.03 -3.23 -13.99
CA PHE A 115 -14.45 -4.51 -13.54
C PHE A 115 -15.07 -4.98 -12.21
N VAL A 116 -15.27 -4.10 -11.25
CA VAL A 116 -15.91 -4.44 -9.97
C VAL A 116 -17.37 -4.83 -10.16
N ARG A 117 -18.12 -4.15 -11.04
CA ARG A 117 -19.52 -4.47 -11.37
C ARG A 117 -19.63 -5.80 -12.09
N ASP A 118 -18.67 -6.15 -12.94
CA ASP A 118 -18.58 -7.42 -13.65
C ASP A 118 -18.20 -8.59 -12.71
N GLY A 119 -17.98 -8.30 -11.44
CA GLY A 119 -17.79 -9.31 -10.40
C GLY A 119 -16.35 -9.65 -10.09
N LEU A 120 -15.36 -8.95 -10.67
CA LEU A 120 -13.96 -9.20 -10.32
C LEU A 120 -13.74 -8.92 -8.83
N PRO A 121 -13.00 -9.77 -8.12
CA PRO A 121 -12.63 -9.49 -6.73
C PRO A 121 -11.68 -8.31 -6.69
N TYR A 122 -11.76 -7.49 -5.61
CA TYR A 122 -10.84 -6.38 -5.48
C TYR A 122 -10.20 -6.25 -4.08
N VAL A 123 -8.93 -5.88 -4.11
CA VAL A 123 -8.07 -5.68 -2.95
C VAL A 123 -7.73 -4.21 -2.83
N ALA A 124 -7.88 -3.64 -1.63
CA ALA A 124 -7.47 -2.27 -1.34
C ALA A 124 -6.17 -2.24 -0.52
N THR A 125 -5.26 -1.33 -0.85
CA THR A 125 -3.96 -1.24 -0.15
C THR A 125 -4.10 -0.79 1.30
N HIS A 126 -5.12 0.01 1.65
CA HIS A 126 -5.40 0.45 3.02
C HIS A 126 -6.80 1.09 3.12
N PRO A 127 -7.34 1.38 4.34
CA PRO A 127 -8.70 1.89 4.50
C PRO A 127 -8.81 3.40 4.67
N ASP A 128 -7.71 4.17 4.67
CA ASP A 128 -7.71 5.57 5.09
C ASP A 128 -8.57 6.44 4.15
N TYR A 129 -9.48 7.22 4.73
CA TYR A 129 -10.35 8.14 3.97
C TYR A 129 -9.64 9.41 3.53
N ASN A 130 -8.67 9.86 4.32
CA ASN A 130 -7.94 11.09 4.09
C ASN A 130 -6.46 10.91 4.37
N CYS A 131 -5.62 11.50 3.53
CA CYS A 131 -4.19 11.65 3.75
C CYS A 131 -3.93 13.06 4.31
N PRO A 132 -3.27 13.21 5.48
CA PRO A 132 -2.84 14.52 5.97
C PRO A 132 -1.83 15.17 5.02
N THR A 133 -2.01 16.47 4.75
CA THR A 133 -1.12 17.29 3.95
C THR A 133 -0.65 18.50 4.77
N GLU A 134 0.28 19.29 4.25
CA GLU A 134 0.75 20.51 4.92
C GLU A 134 -0.36 21.54 5.13
N THR A 135 -1.38 21.57 4.25
CA THR A 135 -2.43 22.57 4.26
C THR A 135 -3.82 22.02 4.64
N GLY A 136 -3.91 20.72 5.03
CA GLY A 136 -5.19 20.09 5.38
C GLY A 136 -5.22 18.60 5.08
N PHE A 137 -6.21 18.14 4.33
CA PHE A 137 -6.40 16.74 4.00
C PHE A 137 -6.68 16.55 2.50
N ALA A 138 -6.07 15.53 1.90
CA ALA A 138 -6.42 15.06 0.57
C ALA A 138 -7.28 13.80 0.68
N PRO A 139 -8.29 13.61 -0.21
CA PRO A 139 -9.01 12.34 -0.29
C PRO A 139 -8.04 11.18 -0.54
N ASP A 140 -8.22 10.08 0.19
CA ASP A 140 -7.40 8.89 0.08
C ASP A 140 -8.27 7.71 -0.40
N ILE A 141 -7.72 6.51 -0.44
CA ILE A 141 -8.36 5.33 -1.04
C ILE A 141 -9.67 4.92 -0.35
N GLY A 142 -9.88 5.24 0.93
CA GLY A 142 -11.17 5.07 1.59
C GLY A 142 -12.31 5.87 0.91
N ALA A 143 -12.01 7.09 0.44
CA ALA A 143 -12.95 7.89 -0.33
C ALA A 143 -13.18 7.30 -1.74
N ILE A 144 -12.13 6.75 -2.37
CA ILE A 144 -12.24 6.06 -3.67
C ILE A 144 -13.07 4.78 -3.52
N MET A 145 -12.86 3.98 -2.46
CA MET A 145 -13.68 2.80 -2.17
C MET A 145 -15.16 3.16 -1.95
N ALA A 146 -15.44 4.26 -1.24
CA ALA A 146 -16.82 4.74 -1.06
C ALA A 146 -17.48 5.13 -2.39
N PHE A 147 -16.73 5.75 -3.31
CA PHE A 147 -17.19 6.03 -4.67
C PHE A 147 -17.50 4.73 -5.42
N ILE A 148 -16.61 3.72 -5.38
CA ILE A 148 -16.80 2.43 -6.04
C ILE A 148 -18.03 1.72 -5.44
N GLU A 149 -18.17 1.69 -4.11
CA GLU A 149 -19.33 1.10 -3.44
C GLU A 149 -20.64 1.79 -3.86
N ALA A 150 -20.66 3.11 -3.89
CA ALA A 150 -21.84 3.87 -4.32
C ALA A 150 -22.21 3.58 -5.78
N SER A 151 -21.23 3.37 -6.67
CA SER A 151 -21.45 3.10 -8.10
C SER A 151 -21.80 1.65 -8.41
N THR A 152 -21.28 0.69 -7.64
CA THR A 152 -21.33 -0.75 -7.97
C THR A 152 -22.12 -1.58 -6.96
N GLY A 153 -22.37 -1.06 -5.77
CA GLY A 153 -22.96 -1.78 -4.63
C GLY A 153 -21.96 -2.75 -3.95
N ARG A 154 -20.68 -2.77 -4.35
CA ARG A 154 -19.69 -3.72 -3.83
C ARG A 154 -18.62 -3.04 -2.97
N LYS A 155 -18.24 -3.74 -1.90
CA LYS A 155 -17.12 -3.38 -1.02
C LYS A 155 -15.86 -4.15 -1.40
N ALA A 156 -14.71 -3.67 -0.90
CA ALA A 156 -13.45 -4.41 -1.05
C ALA A 156 -13.54 -5.80 -0.40
N ASP A 157 -13.05 -6.82 -1.12
CA ASP A 157 -13.00 -8.19 -0.61
C ASP A 157 -11.90 -8.34 0.44
N VAL A 158 -10.79 -7.59 0.26
CA VAL A 158 -9.66 -7.57 1.20
C VAL A 158 -9.10 -6.17 1.32
N ILE A 159 -8.79 -5.75 2.54
CA ILE A 159 -8.07 -4.50 2.86
C ILE A 159 -6.79 -4.87 3.61
N ILE A 160 -5.65 -4.34 3.19
CA ILE A 160 -4.32 -4.80 3.64
C ILE A 160 -3.74 -3.93 4.76
N GLY A 161 -3.66 -2.62 4.55
CA GLY A 161 -2.97 -1.66 5.43
C GLY A 161 -3.50 -1.59 6.86
N LYS A 162 -2.81 -0.86 7.71
CA LYS A 162 -3.25 -0.61 9.11
C LYS A 162 -4.68 -0.07 9.14
N PRO A 163 -5.54 -0.50 10.08
CA PRO A 163 -5.28 -1.38 11.22
C PRO A 163 -5.53 -2.88 10.95
N CYS A 164 -5.59 -3.31 9.68
CA CYS A 164 -5.91 -4.69 9.32
C CYS A 164 -4.75 -5.65 9.64
N GLY A 165 -5.06 -6.89 9.99
CA GLY A 165 -4.07 -7.91 10.35
C GLY A 165 -3.15 -8.34 9.19
N GLU A 166 -3.55 -8.07 7.94
CA GLU A 166 -2.76 -8.45 6.76
C GLU A 166 -1.42 -7.72 6.69
N ILE A 167 -1.37 -6.45 7.09
CA ILE A 167 -0.11 -5.70 7.13
C ILE A 167 0.84 -6.22 8.22
N VAL A 168 0.28 -6.72 9.33
CA VAL A 168 1.06 -7.35 10.40
C VAL A 168 1.67 -8.65 9.90
N ARG A 169 0.91 -9.48 9.19
CA ARG A 169 1.44 -10.71 8.55
C ARG A 169 2.56 -10.41 7.57
N ALA A 170 2.41 -9.39 6.75
CA ALA A 170 3.45 -8.94 5.83
C ALA A 170 4.73 -8.48 6.58
N ALA A 171 4.58 -7.79 7.72
CA ALA A 171 5.69 -7.40 8.56
C ALA A 171 6.40 -8.63 9.17
N GLN A 172 5.65 -9.60 9.67
CA GLN A 172 6.19 -10.87 10.20
C GLN A 172 6.93 -11.67 9.12
N GLU A 173 6.36 -11.79 7.91
CA GLU A 173 7.01 -12.46 6.79
C GLU A 173 8.31 -11.73 6.38
N ARG A 174 8.31 -10.38 6.42
CA ARG A 174 9.48 -9.56 6.13
C ARG A 174 10.59 -9.73 7.16
N THR A 175 10.25 -9.75 8.43
CA THR A 175 11.22 -9.77 9.55
C THR A 175 11.58 -11.18 10.02
N GLY A 176 10.74 -12.18 9.72
CA GLY A 176 10.87 -13.53 10.26
C GLY A 176 10.52 -13.67 11.74
N LEU A 177 9.99 -12.59 12.36
CA LEU A 177 9.66 -12.55 13.78
C LEU A 177 8.23 -13.05 14.05
N ALA A 178 8.04 -13.77 15.15
CA ALA A 178 6.73 -14.17 15.65
C ALA A 178 6.07 -13.03 16.47
N PRO A 179 4.72 -13.09 16.68
CA PRO A 179 4.05 -12.14 17.56
C PRO A 179 4.64 -12.20 18.99
N GLY A 180 5.08 -11.05 19.50
CA GLY A 180 5.65 -10.93 20.83
C GLY A 180 7.17 -10.90 20.90
N GLU A 181 7.85 -11.09 19.76
CA GLU A 181 9.29 -10.88 19.62
C GLU A 181 9.58 -9.48 19.12
#